data_9c23e62d83ee019881a41ff27b342d6b
#
_entry.id   9c23e62d83ee019881a41ff27b342d6b
#
_cell.length_a   1.000
_cell.length_b   1.000
_cell.length_c   1.000
_cell.angle_alpha   90.00
_cell.angle_beta   90.00
_cell.angle_gamma   90.00
#
_symmetry.space_group_name_H-M   'P 1'
#
loop_
_entity.id
_entity.type
_entity.pdbx_description
1 polymer ?
#
loop_
_entity_poly.entity_id
_entity_poly.type
_entity_poly.pdbx_seq_one_letter_code
_entity_poly.pdbx_strand_id
1 'polypeptide(L)'
;MTSTYNLARMNMFLHGIVPENQILHNGDTLDGDWPTGEETNFDMVLMNPPYSAKWSASVGFLQDERFSDYGVLAPKSKADYAFLLHGLYHLKNNGTMAIVLPHGVLFRGAAEGKIREKLLRAGNIYAVIGLPANLFYNTSIPTCIVVLKKHREGRDVLFIDASRKFDKGKKQNAMTDEHIDSVIELYGKRETVEKESYLADFEDIEKNDFNLNIPRYVDNFEKEEEVNLNALLDEMKKTDEEIGQVQGEFVSLLKDLTSSDETIMSSLNELVGMIEGNRCE
;
A
#
# COMPACT_ATOMS: atom_id res chain seq x y z
N MET A 1 -10.13 -7.09 23.43
CA MET A 1 -9.48 -5.87 23.98
C MET A 1 -10.55 -4.82 24.28
N THR A 2 -10.78 -4.52 25.53
CA THR A 2 -11.92 -3.66 25.98
C THR A 2 -11.86 -2.24 25.38
N SER A 3 -10.67 -1.65 25.23
CA SER A 3 -10.50 -0.32 24.63
C SER A 3 -10.93 -0.26 23.18
N THR A 4 -10.51 -1.21 22.35
CA THR A 4 -10.91 -1.28 20.92
C THR A 4 -12.40 -1.50 20.76
N TYR A 5 -12.99 -2.35 21.60
CA TYR A 5 -14.44 -2.56 21.65
C TYR A 5 -15.21 -1.28 21.98
N ASN A 6 -14.77 -0.55 23.01
CA ASN A 6 -15.41 0.70 23.41
C ASN A 6 -15.28 1.79 22.32
N LEU A 7 -14.10 1.88 21.65
CA LEU A 7 -13.91 2.78 20.52
C LEU A 7 -14.84 2.43 19.34
N ALA A 8 -14.98 1.14 19.03
CA ALA A 8 -15.90 0.70 17.97
C ALA A 8 -17.35 1.08 18.29
N ARG A 9 -17.81 0.85 19.52
CA ARG A 9 -19.15 1.26 19.95
C ARG A 9 -19.36 2.77 19.83
N MET A 10 -18.41 3.56 20.31
CA MET A 10 -18.48 5.02 20.20
C MET A 10 -18.51 5.49 18.75
N ASN A 11 -17.69 4.90 17.90
CA ASN A 11 -17.66 5.20 16.47
C ASN A 11 -19.01 4.92 15.80
N MET A 12 -19.61 3.76 16.04
CA MET A 12 -20.93 3.42 15.54
C MET A 12 -21.99 4.43 16.00
N PHE A 13 -21.97 4.82 17.27
CA PHE A 13 -22.87 5.81 17.80
C PHE A 13 -22.71 7.18 17.14
N LEU A 14 -21.46 7.63 16.92
CA LEU A 14 -21.19 8.90 16.22
C LEU A 14 -21.64 8.89 14.75
N HIS A 15 -21.72 7.73 14.14
CA HIS A 15 -22.27 7.52 12.79
C HIS A 15 -23.80 7.32 12.79
N GLY A 16 -24.47 7.55 13.91
CA GLY A 16 -25.93 7.47 14.01
C GLY A 16 -26.51 6.05 14.02
N ILE A 17 -25.65 5.02 14.19
CA ILE A 17 -26.13 3.65 14.29
C ILE A 17 -26.65 3.42 15.71
N VAL A 18 -27.95 3.17 15.81
CA VAL A 18 -28.61 2.95 17.09
C VAL A 18 -28.17 1.63 17.73
N PRO A 19 -28.18 1.51 19.09
CA PRO A 19 -27.67 0.33 19.78
C PRO A 19 -28.31 -0.99 19.34
N GLU A 20 -29.57 -0.97 18.95
CA GLU A 20 -30.32 -2.16 18.49
C GLU A 20 -29.75 -2.74 17.18
N ASN A 21 -29.08 -1.90 16.38
CA ASN A 21 -28.46 -2.28 15.12
C ASN A 21 -26.96 -2.54 15.27
N GLN A 22 -26.43 -2.50 16.52
CA GLN A 22 -25.01 -2.75 16.79
C GLN A 22 -24.82 -4.14 17.37
N ILE A 23 -24.27 -5.06 16.57
CA ILE A 23 -23.86 -6.37 17.05
C ILE A 23 -22.35 -6.39 17.17
N LEU A 24 -21.83 -6.07 18.34
CA LEU A 24 -20.40 -5.99 18.62
C LEU A 24 -19.99 -7.03 19.66
N HIS A 25 -18.89 -7.73 19.40
CA HIS A 25 -18.31 -8.70 20.31
C HIS A 25 -16.95 -8.23 20.85
N ASN A 26 -16.69 -8.48 22.14
CA ASN A 26 -15.40 -8.17 22.77
C ASN A 26 -14.60 -9.46 22.97
N GLY A 27 -13.86 -9.88 21.94
CA GLY A 27 -13.08 -11.11 21.95
C GLY A 27 -12.02 -11.11 20.85
N ASP A 28 -11.32 -12.24 20.75
CA ASP A 28 -10.45 -12.54 19.62
C ASP A 28 -11.29 -13.24 18.53
N THR A 29 -11.46 -12.59 17.41
CA THR A 29 -12.28 -13.08 16.28
C THR A 29 -11.77 -14.39 15.71
N LEU A 30 -10.46 -14.60 15.68
CA LEU A 30 -9.87 -15.81 15.11
C LEU A 30 -9.98 -17.00 16.06
N ASP A 31 -9.70 -16.78 17.36
CA ASP A 31 -9.77 -17.85 18.38
C ASP A 31 -11.23 -18.17 18.76
N GLY A 32 -12.10 -17.18 18.81
CA GLY A 32 -13.49 -17.32 19.24
C GLY A 32 -14.49 -17.68 18.14
N ASP A 33 -14.07 -17.68 16.87
CA ASP A 33 -14.96 -17.89 15.73
C ASP A 33 -16.26 -17.05 15.81
N TRP A 34 -16.13 -15.79 15.98
CA TRP A 34 -17.27 -14.90 16.02
C TRP A 34 -17.52 -14.26 14.63
N PRO A 35 -18.76 -14.16 14.13
CA PRO A 35 -20.03 -14.37 14.84
C PRO A 35 -20.47 -15.84 14.95
N THR A 36 -21.08 -16.18 16.08
CA THR A 36 -21.58 -17.53 16.41
C THR A 36 -23.09 -17.56 16.71
N GLY A 37 -23.83 -16.68 16.13
CA GLY A 37 -25.29 -16.58 16.33
C GLY A 37 -26.10 -17.13 15.17
N GLU A 38 -27.37 -16.78 15.12
CA GLU A 38 -28.31 -17.21 14.08
C GLU A 38 -27.92 -16.67 12.70
N GLU A 39 -27.33 -15.48 12.61
CA GLU A 39 -26.85 -14.89 11.37
C GLU A 39 -25.32 -14.92 11.32
N THR A 40 -24.80 -16.01 10.81
CA THR A 40 -23.36 -16.22 10.62
C THR A 40 -22.88 -15.99 9.19
N ASN A 41 -23.80 -15.76 8.25
CA ASN A 41 -23.50 -15.55 6.84
C ASN A 41 -24.04 -14.18 6.38
N PHE A 42 -23.18 -13.41 5.75
CA PHE A 42 -23.45 -12.02 5.37
C PHE A 42 -23.44 -11.83 3.84
N ASP A 43 -24.25 -10.89 3.35
CA ASP A 43 -24.24 -10.50 1.95
C ASP A 43 -22.99 -9.70 1.60
N MET A 44 -22.47 -8.95 2.59
CA MET A 44 -21.26 -8.13 2.44
C MET A 44 -20.35 -8.27 3.66
N VAL A 45 -19.05 -8.41 3.41
CA VAL A 45 -18.01 -8.40 4.45
C VAL A 45 -17.00 -7.32 4.09
N LEU A 46 -16.81 -6.34 4.97
CA LEU A 46 -15.80 -5.29 4.84
C LEU A 46 -14.82 -5.39 6.02
N MET A 47 -13.52 -5.50 5.72
CA MET A 47 -12.51 -5.69 6.74
C MET A 47 -11.27 -4.81 6.50
N ASN A 48 -10.77 -4.24 7.59
CA ASN A 48 -9.43 -3.66 7.66
C ASN A 48 -8.77 -4.21 8.94
N PRO A 49 -8.26 -5.45 8.89
CA PRO A 49 -7.66 -6.10 10.06
C PRO A 49 -6.29 -5.50 10.39
N PRO A 50 -5.76 -5.74 11.60
CA PRO A 50 -4.40 -5.33 11.94
C PRO A 50 -3.39 -6.06 11.06
N TYR A 51 -2.57 -5.29 10.30
CA TYR A 51 -1.64 -5.86 9.33
C TYR A 51 -0.54 -6.68 10.00
N SER A 52 -0.30 -7.86 9.45
CA SER A 52 0.74 -8.79 9.94
C SER A 52 0.67 -9.06 11.46
N ALA A 53 -0.53 -9.09 12.02
CA ALA A 53 -0.73 -9.42 13.41
C ALA A 53 -0.30 -10.86 13.73
N LYS A 54 0.18 -11.09 14.94
CA LYS A 54 0.40 -12.45 15.45
C LYS A 54 -0.93 -13.05 15.87
N TRP A 55 -1.09 -14.36 15.67
CA TRP A 55 -2.25 -15.13 16.11
C TRP A 55 -1.80 -16.50 16.65
N SER A 56 -2.70 -17.27 17.25
CA SER A 56 -2.36 -18.55 17.89
C SER A 56 -1.85 -19.58 16.88
N ALA A 57 -2.44 -19.65 15.67
CA ALA A 57 -2.17 -20.66 14.66
C ALA A 57 -2.07 -22.07 15.26
N SER A 58 -2.95 -22.38 16.21
CA SER A 58 -3.02 -23.69 16.85
C SER A 58 -3.33 -24.79 15.82
N VAL A 59 -2.70 -25.95 15.97
CA VAL A 59 -2.91 -27.10 15.06
C VAL A 59 -4.38 -27.50 15.00
N GLY A 60 -5.17 -27.28 16.06
CA GLY A 60 -6.61 -27.51 16.08
C GLY A 60 -7.39 -26.77 14.98
N PHE A 61 -6.90 -25.63 14.52
CA PHE A 61 -7.50 -24.89 13.41
C PHE A 61 -7.44 -25.61 12.07
N LEU A 62 -6.63 -26.65 11.91
CA LEU A 62 -6.69 -27.51 10.72
C LEU A 62 -7.98 -28.32 10.62
N GLN A 63 -8.75 -28.43 11.72
CA GLN A 63 -10.06 -29.07 11.77
C GLN A 63 -11.22 -28.05 11.80
N ASP A 64 -10.90 -26.75 11.86
CA ASP A 64 -11.88 -25.67 11.84
C ASP A 64 -12.35 -25.43 10.41
N GLU A 65 -13.64 -25.40 10.18
CA GLU A 65 -14.24 -25.25 8.84
C GLU A 65 -13.79 -23.99 8.10
N ARG A 66 -13.38 -22.94 8.82
CA ARG A 66 -12.84 -21.72 8.22
C ARG A 66 -11.53 -21.95 7.47
N PHE A 67 -10.73 -22.95 7.89
CA PHE A 67 -9.35 -23.15 7.45
C PHE A 67 -9.06 -24.56 6.90
N SER A 68 -9.87 -25.57 7.25
CA SER A 68 -9.60 -26.98 6.96
C SER A 68 -9.41 -27.26 5.48
N ASP A 69 -10.20 -26.64 4.62
CA ASP A 69 -10.15 -26.83 3.16
C ASP A 69 -8.80 -26.44 2.55
N TYR A 70 -8.05 -25.59 3.24
CA TYR A 70 -6.77 -25.08 2.71
C TYR A 70 -5.60 -26.02 3.03
N GLY A 71 -5.73 -26.92 4.03
CA GLY A 71 -4.73 -27.93 4.43
C GLY A 71 -3.47 -27.33 5.04
N VAL A 72 -3.40 -26.03 5.20
CA VAL A 72 -2.34 -25.26 5.86
C VAL A 72 -2.94 -24.06 6.54
N LEU A 73 -2.29 -23.60 7.61
CA LEU A 73 -2.68 -22.37 8.32
C LEU A 73 -1.83 -21.19 7.87
N ALA A 74 -2.38 -19.98 7.96
CA ALA A 74 -1.59 -18.75 7.84
C ALA A 74 -0.45 -18.77 8.89
N PRO A 75 0.71 -18.15 8.57
CA PRO A 75 1.83 -18.14 9.50
C PRO A 75 1.46 -17.52 10.85
N LYS A 76 1.93 -18.10 11.96
CA LYS A 76 1.70 -17.58 13.33
C LYS A 76 2.09 -16.10 13.48
N SER A 77 3.07 -15.64 12.71
CA SER A 77 3.56 -14.26 12.74
C SER A 77 2.76 -13.30 11.86
N LYS A 78 1.81 -13.81 11.05
CA LYS A 78 1.05 -13.01 10.06
C LYS A 78 -0.35 -13.59 9.85
N ALA A 79 -1.32 -13.04 10.56
CA ALA A 79 -2.71 -13.47 10.50
C ALA A 79 -3.48 -12.95 9.25
N ASP A 80 -2.80 -12.29 8.31
CA ASP A 80 -3.45 -11.63 7.17
C ASP A 80 -4.43 -12.58 6.45
N TYR A 81 -3.95 -13.78 6.07
CA TYR A 81 -4.82 -14.80 5.45
C TYR A 81 -5.80 -15.46 6.42
N ALA A 82 -5.53 -15.50 7.73
CA ALA A 82 -6.49 -16.03 8.68
C ALA A 82 -7.74 -15.13 8.76
N PHE A 83 -7.56 -13.81 8.76
CA PHE A 83 -8.67 -12.85 8.68
C PHE A 83 -9.41 -12.95 7.34
N LEU A 84 -8.68 -13.08 6.23
CA LEU A 84 -9.29 -13.25 4.91
C LEU A 84 -10.17 -14.50 4.86
N LEU A 85 -9.67 -15.64 5.32
CA LEU A 85 -10.41 -16.89 5.32
C LEU A 85 -11.61 -16.86 6.27
N HIS A 86 -11.46 -16.24 7.44
CA HIS A 86 -12.54 -16.04 8.38
C HIS A 86 -13.68 -15.22 7.74
N GLY A 87 -13.37 -14.08 7.13
CA GLY A 87 -14.38 -13.27 6.43
C GLY A 87 -15.03 -13.99 5.26
N LEU A 88 -14.24 -14.76 4.50
CA LEU A 88 -14.76 -15.55 3.38
C LEU A 88 -15.68 -16.69 3.85
N TYR A 89 -15.39 -17.33 4.97
CA TYR A 89 -16.24 -18.37 5.56
C TYR A 89 -17.62 -17.81 5.87
N HIS A 90 -17.71 -16.66 6.50
CA HIS A 90 -18.95 -15.98 6.87
C HIS A 90 -19.65 -15.23 5.72
N LEU A 91 -19.14 -15.35 4.50
CA LEU A 91 -19.76 -14.74 3.33
C LEU A 91 -20.82 -15.68 2.73
N LYS A 92 -22.00 -15.17 2.39
CA LYS A 92 -23.00 -15.90 1.62
C LYS A 92 -22.48 -16.29 0.23
N ASN A 93 -23.10 -17.26 -0.40
CA ASN A 93 -22.68 -17.76 -1.73
C ASN A 93 -22.70 -16.68 -2.82
N ASN A 94 -23.63 -15.73 -2.76
CA ASN A 94 -23.75 -14.58 -3.66
C ASN A 94 -23.15 -13.30 -3.07
N GLY A 95 -22.48 -13.39 -1.91
CA GLY A 95 -21.92 -12.24 -1.21
C GLY A 95 -20.63 -11.72 -1.82
N THR A 96 -20.27 -10.50 -1.41
CA THR A 96 -19.01 -9.85 -1.79
C THR A 96 -18.25 -9.44 -0.55
N MET A 97 -16.96 -9.74 -0.51
CA MET A 97 -16.05 -9.31 0.55
C MET A 97 -14.99 -8.38 -0.02
N ALA A 98 -14.67 -7.31 0.71
CA ALA A 98 -13.51 -6.48 0.46
C ALA A 98 -12.66 -6.39 1.72
N ILE A 99 -11.37 -6.68 1.59
CA ILE A 99 -10.42 -6.66 2.71
C ILE A 99 -9.18 -5.86 2.35
N VAL A 100 -8.78 -4.94 3.23
CA VAL A 100 -7.54 -4.17 3.09
C VAL A 100 -6.39 -4.95 3.71
N LEU A 101 -5.33 -5.18 2.93
CA LEU A 101 -4.19 -5.98 3.34
C LEU A 101 -2.87 -5.35 2.86
N PRO A 102 -1.72 -5.66 3.49
CA PRO A 102 -0.42 -5.23 2.97
C PRO A 102 -0.07 -6.00 1.68
N HIS A 103 0.62 -5.36 0.75
CA HIS A 103 0.98 -5.94 -0.56
C HIS A 103 1.65 -7.32 -0.46
N GLY A 104 2.35 -7.60 0.63
CA GLY A 104 3.01 -8.89 0.84
C GLY A 104 2.12 -10.11 0.67
N VAL A 105 0.80 -10.01 0.94
CA VAL A 105 -0.15 -11.11 0.76
C VAL A 105 -0.26 -11.56 -0.70
N LEU A 106 0.05 -10.68 -1.64
CA LEU A 106 -0.07 -10.94 -3.06
C LEU A 106 1.02 -11.88 -3.59
N PHE A 107 2.19 -11.95 -2.94
CA PHE A 107 3.35 -12.67 -3.48
C PHE A 107 4.13 -13.52 -2.49
N ARG A 108 3.89 -13.40 -1.16
CA ARG A 108 4.57 -14.28 -0.21
C ARG A 108 4.26 -15.74 -0.51
N GLY A 109 5.30 -16.57 -0.42
CA GLY A 109 5.24 -18.01 -0.69
C GLY A 109 4.81 -18.86 0.52
N ALA A 110 5.27 -20.11 0.56
CA ALA A 110 5.00 -21.09 1.61
C ALA A 110 3.48 -21.27 1.88
N ALA A 111 3.04 -21.20 3.12
CA ALA A 111 1.63 -21.42 3.50
C ALA A 111 0.70 -20.39 2.84
N GLU A 112 1.09 -19.10 2.80
CA GLU A 112 0.28 -18.05 2.17
C GLU A 112 0.14 -18.29 0.66
N GLY A 113 1.18 -18.76 -0.03
CA GLY A 113 1.12 -19.13 -1.44
C GLY A 113 0.14 -20.28 -1.71
N LYS A 114 0.14 -21.31 -0.86
CA LYS A 114 -0.79 -22.44 -0.98
C LYS A 114 -2.26 -22.02 -0.77
N ILE A 115 -2.51 -21.17 0.21
CA ILE A 115 -3.87 -20.64 0.45
C ILE A 115 -4.32 -19.81 -0.74
N ARG A 116 -3.46 -18.92 -1.24
CA ARG A 116 -3.74 -18.05 -2.39
C ARG A 116 -4.04 -18.86 -3.65
N GLU A 117 -3.24 -19.87 -3.95
CA GLU A 117 -3.47 -20.78 -5.07
C GLU A 117 -4.85 -21.44 -4.98
N LYS A 118 -5.21 -21.97 -3.82
CA LYS A 118 -6.55 -22.59 -3.63
C LYS A 118 -7.69 -21.62 -3.82
N LEU A 119 -7.57 -20.40 -3.31
CA LEU A 119 -8.55 -19.33 -3.51
C LEU A 119 -8.72 -18.97 -5.00
N LEU A 120 -7.62 -18.91 -5.74
CA LEU A 120 -7.63 -18.63 -7.17
C LEU A 120 -8.23 -19.78 -7.99
N ARG A 121 -7.86 -21.02 -7.68
CA ARG A 121 -8.44 -22.21 -8.33
C ARG A 121 -9.93 -22.34 -8.08
N ALA A 122 -10.40 -21.94 -6.89
CA ALA A 122 -11.82 -21.87 -6.56
C ALA A 122 -12.54 -20.64 -7.16
N GLY A 123 -11.81 -19.72 -7.81
CA GLY A 123 -12.37 -18.49 -8.37
C GLY A 123 -12.82 -17.47 -7.33
N ASN A 124 -12.36 -17.58 -6.07
CA ASN A 124 -12.82 -16.68 -5.01
C ASN A 124 -12.22 -15.27 -5.10
N ILE A 125 -11.00 -15.11 -5.61
CA ILE A 125 -10.39 -13.78 -5.78
C ILE A 125 -10.96 -13.15 -7.03
N TYR A 126 -11.65 -12.01 -6.85
CA TYR A 126 -12.36 -11.30 -7.92
C TYR A 126 -11.59 -10.10 -8.47
N ALA A 127 -11.00 -9.32 -7.56
CA ALA A 127 -10.18 -8.18 -7.94
C ALA A 127 -9.09 -7.92 -6.90
N VAL A 128 -7.99 -7.30 -7.36
CA VAL A 128 -6.89 -6.79 -6.54
C VAL A 128 -6.68 -5.32 -6.92
N ILE A 129 -6.85 -4.42 -5.95
CA ILE A 129 -6.74 -2.98 -6.16
C ILE A 129 -5.57 -2.47 -5.33
N GLY A 130 -4.50 -1.99 -5.98
CA GLY A 130 -3.35 -1.38 -5.31
C GLY A 130 -3.68 0.04 -4.88
N LEU A 131 -3.42 0.35 -3.62
CA LEU A 131 -3.65 1.68 -3.06
C LEU A 131 -2.35 2.47 -2.96
N PRO A 132 -2.43 3.81 -2.91
CA PRO A 132 -1.26 4.66 -2.67
C PRO A 132 -0.53 4.30 -1.38
N ALA A 133 0.80 4.41 -1.39
CA ALA A 133 1.58 4.35 -0.16
C ALA A 133 1.23 5.53 0.76
N ASN A 134 1.52 5.40 2.04
CA ASN A 134 1.29 6.45 3.04
C ASN A 134 -0.16 6.99 3.07
N LEU A 135 -1.15 6.12 2.81
CA LEU A 135 -2.58 6.47 2.82
C LEU A 135 -3.19 6.34 4.22
N PHE A 136 -2.74 5.36 5.01
CA PHE A 136 -3.31 5.06 6.33
C PHE A 136 -2.46 5.65 7.47
N TYR A 137 -3.13 6.00 8.59
CA TYR A 137 -2.45 6.45 9.79
C TYR A 137 -1.49 5.40 10.34
N ASN A 138 -0.35 5.85 10.86
CA ASN A 138 0.68 5.02 11.51
C ASN A 138 1.37 3.99 10.61
N THR A 139 1.21 4.05 9.30
CA THR A 139 1.94 3.19 8.36
C THR A 139 2.18 3.90 7.04
N SER A 140 3.39 3.78 6.51
CA SER A 140 3.75 4.27 5.18
C SER A 140 3.75 3.17 4.11
N ILE A 141 3.50 1.90 4.51
CA ILE A 141 3.54 0.79 3.57
C ILE A 141 2.38 0.87 2.56
N PRO A 142 2.62 0.49 1.30
CA PRO A 142 1.54 0.35 0.34
C PRO A 142 0.64 -0.83 0.73
N THR A 143 -0.65 -0.65 0.53
CA THR A 143 -1.69 -1.64 0.81
C THR A 143 -2.50 -1.94 -0.45
N CYS A 144 -3.27 -3.00 -0.40
CA CYS A 144 -4.20 -3.35 -1.46
C CYS A 144 -5.56 -3.73 -0.89
N ILE A 145 -6.60 -3.57 -1.68
CA ILE A 145 -7.91 -4.16 -1.42
C ILE A 145 -7.98 -5.46 -2.22
N VAL A 146 -8.26 -6.56 -1.54
CA VAL A 146 -8.58 -7.82 -2.18
C VAL A 146 -10.09 -8.00 -2.13
N VAL A 147 -10.72 -8.11 -3.30
CA VAL A 147 -12.16 -8.35 -3.40
C VAL A 147 -12.40 -9.83 -3.67
N LEU A 148 -13.23 -10.45 -2.84
CA LEU A 148 -13.57 -11.87 -2.94
C LEU A 148 -15.06 -12.06 -3.19
N LYS A 149 -15.39 -13.12 -3.93
CA LYS A 149 -16.75 -13.59 -4.16
C LYS A 149 -16.78 -15.11 -4.07
N LYS A 150 -17.87 -15.68 -3.59
CA LYS A 150 -18.13 -17.12 -3.63
C LYS A 150 -18.93 -17.49 -4.90
N HIS A 151 -18.79 -18.74 -5.32
CA HIS A 151 -19.62 -19.39 -6.35
C HIS A 151 -19.86 -18.55 -7.63
N ARG A 152 -18.81 -17.93 -8.15
CA ARG A 152 -18.85 -17.31 -9.47
C ARG A 152 -18.39 -18.29 -10.56
N GLU A 153 -18.85 -18.11 -11.78
CA GLU A 153 -18.51 -19.00 -12.90
C GLU A 153 -17.08 -18.79 -13.43
N GLY A 154 -16.54 -17.58 -13.35
CA GLY A 154 -15.19 -17.24 -13.84
C GLY A 154 -14.09 -17.36 -12.79
N ARG A 155 -12.83 -17.46 -13.25
CA ARG A 155 -11.61 -17.44 -12.41
C ARG A 155 -10.66 -16.31 -12.79
N ASP A 156 -11.09 -15.40 -13.66
CA ASP A 156 -10.39 -14.20 -14.04
C ASP A 156 -10.27 -13.24 -12.85
N VAL A 157 -9.18 -12.50 -12.76
CA VAL A 157 -8.94 -11.51 -11.71
C VAL A 157 -8.68 -10.15 -12.32
N LEU A 158 -9.40 -9.14 -11.86
CA LEU A 158 -9.15 -7.76 -12.26
C LEU A 158 -8.07 -7.15 -11.35
N PHE A 159 -6.99 -6.68 -11.95
CA PHE A 159 -5.98 -5.87 -11.28
C PHE A 159 -6.21 -4.40 -11.58
N ILE A 160 -6.20 -3.55 -10.56
CA ILE A 160 -6.27 -2.08 -10.69
C ILE A 160 -5.08 -1.49 -9.95
N ASP A 161 -4.32 -0.64 -10.61
CA ASP A 161 -3.25 0.12 -9.97
C ASP A 161 -3.69 1.55 -9.68
N ALA A 162 -4.09 1.82 -8.44
CA ALA A 162 -4.39 3.16 -7.96
C ALA A 162 -3.22 3.78 -7.18
N SER A 163 -2.00 3.22 -7.25
CA SER A 163 -0.84 3.68 -6.47
C SER A 163 -0.46 5.14 -6.72
N ARG A 164 -0.83 5.68 -7.87
CA ARG A 164 -0.58 7.08 -8.27
C ARG A 164 -1.80 8.00 -8.14
N LYS A 165 -2.97 7.46 -7.76
CA LYS A 165 -4.23 8.22 -7.64
C LYS A 165 -4.35 8.82 -6.23
N PHE A 166 -3.60 9.89 -5.95
CA PHE A 166 -3.63 10.58 -4.67
C PHE A 166 -3.12 12.01 -4.75
N ASP A 167 -3.56 12.83 -3.80
CA ASP A 167 -2.98 14.12 -3.50
C ASP A 167 -1.97 13.99 -2.37
N LYS A 168 -0.79 14.60 -2.55
CA LYS A 168 0.28 14.57 -1.56
C LYS A 168 -0.02 15.52 -0.40
N GLY A 169 -0.29 14.98 0.78
CA GLY A 169 -0.47 15.75 2.00
C GLY A 169 0.83 15.94 2.78
N LYS A 170 0.81 16.83 3.78
CA LYS A 170 1.99 17.11 4.63
C LYS A 170 2.44 15.91 5.48
N LYS A 171 1.51 15.08 5.95
CA LYS A 171 1.78 13.92 6.81
C LYS A 171 1.43 12.60 6.15
N GLN A 172 0.41 12.56 5.33
CA GLN A 172 -0.07 11.37 4.61
C GLN A 172 -0.69 11.79 3.29
N ASN A 173 -0.77 10.83 2.36
CA ASN A 173 -1.46 10.99 1.10
C ASN A 173 -2.98 10.87 1.31
N ALA A 174 -3.76 11.44 0.41
CA ALA A 174 -5.22 11.35 0.44
C ALA A 174 -5.75 11.04 -0.96
N MET A 175 -6.74 10.17 -1.04
CA MET A 175 -7.52 9.98 -2.26
C MET A 175 -8.73 10.91 -2.21
N THR A 176 -8.93 11.67 -3.28
CA THR A 176 -10.13 12.50 -3.47
C THR A 176 -11.29 11.65 -3.98
N ASP A 177 -12.50 12.20 -3.97
CA ASP A 177 -13.67 11.53 -4.54
C ASP A 177 -13.44 11.19 -6.03
N GLU A 178 -12.79 12.07 -6.80
CA GLU A 178 -12.44 11.80 -8.20
C GLU A 178 -11.51 10.60 -8.37
N HIS A 179 -10.52 10.45 -7.48
CA HIS A 179 -9.65 9.28 -7.47
C HIS A 179 -10.42 7.99 -7.15
N ILE A 180 -11.33 8.06 -6.19
CA ILE A 180 -12.17 6.92 -5.79
C ILE A 180 -13.14 6.56 -6.91
N ASP A 181 -13.82 7.53 -7.51
CA ASP A 181 -14.76 7.32 -8.62
C ASP A 181 -14.06 6.68 -9.84
N SER A 182 -12.85 7.12 -10.16
CA SER A 182 -12.03 6.50 -11.21
C SER A 182 -11.75 5.02 -10.93
N VAL A 183 -11.44 4.65 -9.69
CA VAL A 183 -11.21 3.24 -9.30
C VAL A 183 -12.52 2.45 -9.38
N ILE A 184 -13.64 3.03 -8.94
CA ILE A 184 -14.98 2.40 -9.02
C ILE A 184 -15.39 2.18 -10.49
N GLU A 185 -15.11 3.15 -11.36
CA GLU A 185 -15.39 3.02 -12.80
C GLU A 185 -14.60 1.86 -13.43
N LEU A 186 -13.28 1.77 -13.16
CA LEU A 186 -12.44 0.66 -13.63
C LEU A 186 -12.94 -0.69 -13.08
N TYR A 187 -13.31 -0.72 -11.81
CA TYR A 187 -13.88 -1.92 -11.19
C TYR A 187 -15.20 -2.34 -11.84
N GLY A 188 -16.06 -1.39 -12.16
CA GLY A 188 -17.36 -1.63 -12.80
C GLY A 188 -17.26 -2.08 -14.25
N LYS A 189 -16.36 -1.48 -15.02
CA LYS A 189 -16.10 -1.86 -16.43
C LYS A 189 -15.46 -3.23 -16.57
N ARG A 190 -14.60 -3.60 -15.61
CA ARG A 190 -13.90 -4.88 -15.59
C ARG A 190 -13.16 -5.17 -16.90
N GLU A 191 -12.40 -4.20 -17.39
CA GLU A 191 -11.67 -4.24 -18.65
C GLU A 191 -10.18 -3.94 -18.42
N THR A 192 -9.35 -4.35 -19.39
CA THR A 192 -7.94 -3.94 -19.43
C THR A 192 -7.85 -2.51 -19.97
N VAL A 193 -7.29 -1.61 -19.16
CA VAL A 193 -7.00 -0.22 -19.52
C VAL A 193 -5.51 0.01 -19.33
N GLU A 194 -4.84 0.51 -20.37
CA GLU A 194 -3.39 0.72 -20.35
C GLU A 194 -2.95 1.53 -19.12
N LYS A 195 -1.93 1.05 -18.40
CA LYS A 195 -1.34 1.64 -17.17
C LYS A 195 -2.27 1.74 -15.96
N GLU A 196 -3.54 1.35 -16.06
CA GLU A 196 -4.50 1.50 -14.97
C GLU A 196 -5.08 0.18 -14.48
N SER A 197 -5.46 -0.72 -15.41
CA SER A 197 -6.07 -2.00 -15.04
C SER A 197 -5.74 -3.11 -16.04
N TYR A 198 -5.77 -4.35 -15.55
CA TYR A 198 -5.60 -5.55 -16.36
C TYR A 198 -6.56 -6.63 -15.89
N LEU A 199 -7.34 -7.16 -16.82
CA LEU A 199 -8.18 -8.32 -16.57
C LEU A 199 -7.40 -9.59 -16.93
N ALA A 200 -6.81 -10.22 -15.93
CA ALA A 200 -6.04 -11.46 -16.10
C ALA A 200 -6.97 -12.66 -16.16
N ASP A 201 -6.81 -13.50 -17.18
CA ASP A 201 -7.40 -14.81 -17.17
C ASP A 201 -6.66 -15.76 -16.21
N PHE A 202 -7.25 -16.95 -15.98
CA PHE A 202 -6.67 -17.90 -15.03
C PHE A 202 -5.31 -18.46 -15.54
N GLU A 203 -5.12 -18.58 -16.83
CA GLU A 203 -3.87 -19.10 -17.43
C GLU A 203 -2.73 -18.11 -17.22
N ASP A 204 -2.98 -16.82 -17.31
CA ASP A 204 -1.98 -15.78 -17.02
C ASP A 204 -1.56 -15.80 -15.55
N ILE A 205 -2.53 -16.01 -14.65
CA ILE A 205 -2.25 -16.13 -13.22
C ILE A 205 -1.42 -17.39 -12.93
N GLU A 206 -1.75 -18.51 -13.55
CA GLU A 206 -1.02 -19.76 -13.39
C GLU A 206 0.42 -19.66 -13.95
N LYS A 207 0.63 -19.04 -15.12
CA LYS A 207 1.95 -18.73 -15.68
C LYS A 207 2.80 -17.85 -14.75
N ASN A 208 2.18 -17.03 -13.95
CA ASN A 208 2.81 -16.19 -12.93
C ASN A 208 2.96 -16.88 -11.56
N ASP A 209 2.85 -18.22 -11.48
CA ASP A 209 2.96 -19.00 -10.24
C ASP A 209 2.00 -18.51 -9.14
N PHE A 210 0.78 -18.16 -9.51
CA PHE A 210 -0.25 -17.59 -8.60
C PHE A 210 0.25 -16.36 -7.82
N ASN A 211 1.21 -15.65 -8.35
CA ASN A 211 1.72 -14.39 -7.82
C ASN A 211 0.83 -13.25 -8.31
N LEU A 212 0.20 -12.53 -7.40
CA LEU A 212 -0.74 -11.44 -7.68
C LEU A 212 -0.10 -10.05 -7.55
N ASN A 213 1.25 -9.96 -7.59
CA ASN A 213 1.91 -8.67 -7.51
C ASN A 213 1.50 -7.77 -8.68
N ILE A 214 0.87 -6.65 -8.40
CA ILE A 214 0.20 -5.78 -9.38
C ILE A 214 1.12 -5.38 -10.55
N PRO A 215 2.40 -4.98 -10.34
CA PRO A 215 3.28 -4.63 -11.44
C PRO A 215 3.58 -5.76 -12.45
N ARG A 216 3.20 -7.00 -12.16
CA ARG A 216 3.29 -8.10 -13.13
C ARG A 216 2.15 -8.10 -14.17
N TYR A 217 1.08 -7.39 -13.88
CA TYR A 217 -0.15 -7.33 -14.68
C TYR A 217 -0.41 -5.92 -15.23
N VAL A 218 -0.20 -4.91 -14.42
CA VAL A 218 -0.35 -3.50 -14.81
C VAL A 218 1.03 -2.87 -14.91
N ASP A 219 1.51 -2.67 -16.12
CA ASP A 219 2.77 -1.97 -16.37
C ASP A 219 2.51 -0.45 -16.43
N ASN A 220 2.81 0.22 -15.34
CA ASN A 220 2.74 1.67 -15.24
C ASN A 220 4.12 2.34 -15.39
N PHE A 221 5.13 1.61 -15.91
CA PHE A 221 6.45 2.15 -16.14
C PHE A 221 6.40 3.24 -17.22
N GLU A 222 6.75 4.44 -16.83
CA GLU A 222 7.04 5.52 -17.76
C GLU A 222 8.50 5.42 -18.15
N LYS A 223 8.75 5.24 -19.45
CA LYS A 223 10.11 5.28 -19.97
C LYS A 223 10.67 6.66 -19.62
N GLU A 224 11.67 6.70 -18.73
CA GLU A 224 12.37 7.95 -18.48
C GLU A 224 12.90 8.49 -19.80
N GLU A 225 12.72 9.80 -20.02
CA GLU A 225 13.30 10.46 -21.18
C GLU A 225 14.81 10.23 -21.17
N GLU A 226 15.37 9.81 -22.30
CA GLU A 226 16.81 9.60 -22.41
C GLU A 226 17.52 10.91 -22.07
N VAL A 227 18.29 10.92 -21.01
CA VAL A 227 19.05 12.09 -20.60
C VAL A 227 20.07 12.41 -21.69
N ASN A 228 19.88 13.55 -22.36
CA ASN A 228 20.85 14.04 -23.32
C ASN A 228 22.09 14.54 -22.54
N LEU A 229 23.11 13.66 -22.43
CA LEU A 229 24.34 13.94 -21.70
C LEU A 229 25.04 15.22 -22.19
N ASN A 230 24.97 15.55 -23.48
CA ASN A 230 25.59 16.76 -24.00
C ASN A 230 24.87 18.02 -23.50
N ALA A 231 23.53 18.01 -23.53
CA ALA A 231 22.73 19.12 -22.98
C ALA A 231 22.98 19.29 -21.47
N LEU A 232 23.03 18.18 -20.73
CA LEU A 232 23.34 18.21 -19.30
C LEU A 232 24.75 18.76 -19.01
N LEU A 233 25.75 18.34 -19.79
CA LEU A 233 27.12 18.86 -19.68
C LEU A 233 27.20 20.37 -19.96
N ASP A 234 26.45 20.86 -20.95
CA ASP A 234 26.42 22.29 -21.26
C ASP A 234 25.73 23.09 -20.16
N GLU A 235 24.68 22.55 -19.56
CA GLU A 235 23.98 23.14 -18.42
C GLU A 235 24.86 23.15 -17.15
N MET A 236 25.61 22.08 -16.89
CA MET A 236 26.60 22.03 -15.80
C MET A 236 27.68 23.06 -15.99
N LYS A 237 28.30 23.20 -17.19
CA LYS A 237 29.31 24.22 -17.47
C LYS A 237 28.80 25.62 -17.22
N LYS A 238 27.57 25.92 -17.69
CA LYS A 238 26.95 27.23 -17.48
C LYS A 238 26.75 27.52 -15.98
N THR A 239 26.29 26.52 -15.23
CA THR A 239 26.12 26.64 -13.76
C THR A 239 27.47 26.88 -13.07
N ASP A 240 28.53 26.17 -13.47
CA ASP A 240 29.88 26.36 -12.94
C ASP A 240 30.42 27.76 -13.23
N GLU A 241 30.17 28.32 -14.44
CA GLU A 241 30.52 29.68 -14.79
C GLU A 241 29.75 30.69 -13.93
N GLU A 242 28.44 30.50 -13.72
CA GLU A 242 27.63 31.36 -12.86
C GLU A 242 28.12 31.32 -11.39
N ILE A 243 28.42 30.14 -10.87
CA ILE A 243 29.01 29.97 -9.54
C ILE A 243 30.35 30.72 -9.45
N GLY A 244 31.22 30.56 -10.46
CA GLY A 244 32.50 31.23 -10.53
C GLY A 244 32.37 32.75 -10.52
N GLN A 245 31.39 33.32 -11.22
CA GLN A 245 31.12 34.77 -11.22
C GLN A 245 30.65 35.24 -9.84
N VAL A 246 29.66 34.58 -9.24
CA VAL A 246 29.13 34.94 -7.92
C VAL A 246 30.20 34.83 -6.83
N GLN A 247 31.06 33.79 -6.87
CA GLN A 247 32.20 33.66 -5.97
C GLN A 247 33.20 34.78 -6.17
N GLY A 248 33.49 35.18 -7.42
CA GLY A 248 34.37 36.29 -7.73
C GLY A 248 33.86 37.63 -7.17
N GLU A 249 32.57 37.91 -7.35
CA GLU A 249 31.92 39.08 -6.77
C GLU A 249 31.98 39.09 -5.24
N PHE A 250 31.69 37.93 -4.62
CA PHE A 250 31.75 37.78 -3.18
C PHE A 250 33.14 37.99 -2.61
N VAL A 251 34.17 37.41 -3.24
CA VAL A 251 35.59 37.66 -2.86
C VAL A 251 35.96 39.11 -3.00
N SER A 252 35.50 39.80 -4.08
CA SER A 252 35.73 41.24 -4.26
C SER A 252 35.13 42.04 -3.09
N LEU A 253 33.89 41.77 -2.72
CA LEU A 253 33.22 42.41 -1.59
C LEU A 253 33.96 42.17 -0.24
N LEU A 254 34.46 40.93 -0.03
CA LEU A 254 35.22 40.60 1.17
C LEU A 254 36.55 41.37 1.23
N LYS A 255 37.23 41.58 0.09
CA LYS A 255 38.50 42.34 0.00
C LYS A 255 38.32 43.84 0.24
N ASP A 256 37.11 44.38 0.01
CA ASP A 256 36.77 45.78 0.28
C ASP A 256 36.50 46.05 1.77
N LEU A 257 36.32 45.00 2.58
CA LEU A 257 36.11 45.12 4.02
C LEU A 257 37.43 45.50 4.71
N THR A 258 37.37 46.49 5.63
CA THR A 258 38.50 46.93 6.46
C THR A 258 38.11 46.92 7.93
N SER A 259 39.05 46.54 8.80
CA SER A 259 38.87 46.58 10.24
C SER A 259 40.14 47.13 10.90
N SER A 260 39.97 47.82 12.02
CA SER A 260 41.07 48.21 12.87
C SER A 260 41.58 47.08 13.77
N ASP A 261 40.91 45.96 13.82
CA ASP A 261 41.26 44.74 14.54
C ASP A 261 42.03 43.78 13.64
N GLU A 262 43.31 43.57 13.97
CA GLU A 262 44.23 42.71 13.20
C GLU A 262 43.78 41.25 13.17
N THR A 263 43.09 40.77 14.22
CA THR A 263 42.59 39.39 14.29
C THR A 263 41.48 39.18 13.28
N ILE A 264 40.59 40.16 13.14
CA ILE A 264 39.49 40.12 12.15
C ILE A 264 40.07 40.15 10.73
N MET A 265 41.05 41.00 10.48
CA MET A 265 41.68 41.07 9.16
C MET A 265 42.42 39.78 8.78
N SER A 266 43.09 39.15 9.76
CA SER A 266 43.74 37.86 9.53
C SER A 266 42.72 36.77 9.15
N SER A 267 41.61 36.66 9.89
CA SER A 267 40.55 35.68 9.61
C SER A 267 39.84 35.95 8.26
N LEU A 268 39.67 37.23 7.90
CA LEU A 268 39.10 37.61 6.61
C LEU A 268 40.02 37.18 5.44
N ASN A 269 41.32 37.40 5.57
CA ASN A 269 42.28 36.99 4.55
C ASN A 269 42.36 35.46 4.40
N GLU A 270 42.28 34.74 5.51
CA GLU A 270 42.19 33.28 5.50
C GLU A 270 40.94 32.78 4.78
N LEU A 271 39.76 33.37 5.07
CA LEU A 271 38.50 33.06 4.40
C LEU A 271 38.57 33.30 2.88
N VAL A 272 39.10 34.45 2.47
CA VAL A 272 39.34 34.78 1.05
C VAL A 272 40.25 33.74 0.40
N GLY A 273 41.36 33.36 1.06
CA GLY A 273 42.28 32.35 0.56
C GLY A 273 41.64 30.97 0.39
N MET A 274 40.76 30.57 1.32
CA MET A 274 40.02 29.30 1.21
C MET A 274 39.04 29.28 0.00
N ILE A 275 38.33 30.39 -0.24
CA ILE A 275 37.37 30.48 -1.36
C ILE A 275 38.14 30.49 -2.71
N GLU A 276 39.26 31.21 -2.79
CA GLU A 276 40.10 31.25 -4.00
C GLU A 276 40.83 29.92 -4.24
N GLY A 277 41.22 29.19 -3.17
CA GLY A 277 41.88 27.89 -3.24
C GLY A 277 41.00 26.77 -3.73
N ASN A 278 39.70 26.81 -3.45
CA ASN A 278 38.73 25.83 -3.96
C ASN A 278 38.43 25.95 -5.47
N ARG A 279 39.04 26.91 -6.18
CA ARG A 279 38.98 27.02 -7.64
C ARG A 279 39.97 26.11 -8.39
N CYS A 280 40.83 25.41 -7.69
CA CYS A 280 41.94 24.66 -8.30
C CYS A 280 41.78 23.12 -8.23
N GLU A 281 40.64 22.60 -7.77
CA GLU A 281 40.29 21.18 -7.84
C GLU A 281 38.99 20.98 -8.67
#